data_56d3ed605aec5a5b38eb981149d04013
#
_entry.id   56d3ed605aec5a5b38eb981149d04013
#
_cell.length_a   1.000
_cell.length_b   1.000
_cell.length_c   1.000
_cell.angle_alpha   90.00
_cell.angle_beta   90.00
_cell.angle_gamma   90.00
#
_symmetry.space_group_name_H-M   'P 1'
#
loop_
_entity.id
_entity.type
_entity.pdbx_description
1 polymer ?
#
loop_
_entity_poly.entity_id
_entity_poly.type
_entity_poly.pdbx_seq_one_letter_code
_entity_poly.pdbx_strand_id
1 'polypeptide(L)'
;VNPAVDVVTRTKQHDTAILLCTFGSTYNESLSVYDDVIEDFKAKFPNTDIYMSFTSRTCIGRVEASTGIARYELDQWLKAIGDAGYKRVAVQSLHVIPGEEYLSLMNTDVKKYFMIQWYPHIDVLKGANLLSSAEDTKDVAEILYKHYESKLAGKNNIVLLMGHGNPDENYNANKKYSDMEKALQELAASNNIFVGTVAVSYTHLTLPT
;
A
#
# COMPACT_ATOMS: atom_id res chain seq x y z
N VAL A 1 3.21 -27.93 4.39
CA VAL A 1 1.92 -27.64 3.73
C VAL A 1 1.72 -26.12 3.73
N ASN A 2 1.37 -25.55 2.58
CA ASN A 2 1.08 -24.10 2.47
C ASN A 2 -0.42 -23.88 2.74
N PRO A 3 -0.80 -23.29 3.88
CA PRO A 3 -2.21 -23.13 4.25
C PRO A 3 -2.97 -22.14 3.34
N ALA A 4 -2.28 -21.23 2.64
CA ALA A 4 -2.92 -20.34 1.68
C ALA A 4 -3.51 -21.11 0.48
N VAL A 5 -3.00 -22.29 0.16
CA VAL A 5 -3.53 -23.16 -0.91
C VAL A 5 -4.99 -23.52 -0.66
N ASP A 6 -5.35 -23.86 0.57
CA ASP A 6 -6.73 -24.23 0.92
C ASP A 6 -7.69 -23.04 0.72
N VAL A 7 -7.25 -21.84 1.08
CA VAL A 7 -8.04 -20.63 0.90
C VAL A 7 -8.27 -20.34 -0.59
N VAL A 8 -7.20 -20.33 -1.38
CA VAL A 8 -7.28 -20.06 -2.82
C VAL A 8 -8.11 -21.12 -3.54
N THR A 9 -7.92 -22.39 -3.22
CA THR A 9 -8.67 -23.50 -3.83
C THR A 9 -10.18 -23.38 -3.58
N ARG A 10 -10.58 -23.01 -2.36
CA ARG A 10 -12.00 -22.89 -2.00
C ARG A 10 -12.66 -21.61 -2.56
N THR A 11 -11.87 -20.57 -2.81
CA THR A 11 -12.41 -19.26 -3.18
C THR A 11 -12.24 -18.92 -4.65
N LYS A 12 -11.47 -19.72 -5.41
CA LYS A 12 -11.26 -19.47 -6.85
C LYS A 12 -12.57 -19.61 -7.63
N GLN A 13 -12.97 -18.54 -8.29
CA GLN A 13 -14.16 -18.46 -9.14
C GLN A 13 -13.87 -17.97 -10.56
N HIS A 14 -12.73 -17.35 -10.78
CA HIS A 14 -12.34 -16.71 -12.04
C HIS A 14 -10.96 -17.13 -12.51
N ASP A 15 -10.60 -16.76 -13.73
CA ASP A 15 -9.27 -17.01 -14.31
C ASP A 15 -8.24 -15.91 -14.00
N THR A 16 -8.70 -14.82 -13.40
CA THR A 16 -7.89 -13.67 -13.03
C THR A 16 -7.96 -13.44 -11.52
N ALA A 17 -6.82 -13.19 -10.91
CA ALA A 17 -6.71 -12.80 -9.52
C ALA A 17 -6.00 -11.45 -9.37
N ILE A 18 -6.39 -10.69 -8.36
CA ILE A 18 -5.63 -9.54 -7.87
C ILE A 18 -5.15 -9.86 -6.46
N LEU A 19 -3.85 -9.79 -6.24
CA LEU A 19 -3.23 -9.84 -4.92
C LEU A 19 -2.89 -8.42 -4.50
N LEU A 20 -3.63 -7.91 -3.52
CA LEU A 20 -3.33 -6.64 -2.86
C LEU A 20 -2.22 -6.86 -1.85
N CYS A 21 -1.18 -6.04 -1.88
CA CYS A 21 -0.03 -6.17 -0.99
C CYS A 21 0.16 -4.89 -0.19
N THR A 22 0.06 -5.01 1.11
CA THR A 22 0.30 -3.93 2.07
C THR A 22 1.32 -4.36 3.13
N PHE A 23 1.99 -3.41 3.76
CA PHE A 23 2.87 -3.71 4.89
C PHE A 23 2.14 -4.46 6.00
N GLY A 24 0.91 -4.07 6.27
CA GLY A 24 0.07 -4.61 7.32
C GLY A 24 -0.02 -3.70 8.54
N SER A 25 -0.89 -4.06 9.45
CA SER A 25 -1.09 -3.37 10.72
C SER A 25 -1.54 -4.34 11.79
N THR A 26 -1.36 -3.96 13.05
CA THR A 26 -1.86 -4.70 14.21
C THR A 26 -3.05 -4.00 14.89
N TYR A 27 -3.44 -2.84 14.38
CA TYR A 27 -4.56 -2.05 14.92
C TYR A 27 -5.87 -2.41 14.24
N ASN A 28 -6.93 -2.61 15.02
CA ASN A 28 -8.25 -3.02 14.51
C ASN A 28 -8.84 -2.01 13.52
N GLU A 29 -8.67 -0.71 13.77
CA GLU A 29 -9.14 0.32 12.84
C GLU A 29 -8.48 0.21 11.46
N SER A 30 -7.17 -0.06 11.43
CA SER A 30 -6.45 -0.26 10.17
C SER A 30 -6.87 -1.54 9.46
N LEU A 31 -7.14 -2.62 10.21
CA LEU A 31 -7.60 -3.89 9.64
C LEU A 31 -8.98 -3.72 8.97
N SER A 32 -9.88 -2.93 9.57
CA SER A 32 -11.19 -2.65 8.96
C SER A 32 -11.06 -1.86 7.65
N VAL A 33 -10.11 -0.93 7.57
CA VAL A 33 -9.84 -0.19 6.32
C VAL A 33 -9.34 -1.13 5.22
N TYR A 34 -8.52 -2.12 5.53
CA TYR A 34 -8.10 -3.11 4.54
C TYR A 34 -9.29 -3.96 4.02
N ASP A 35 -10.23 -4.30 4.89
CA ASP A 35 -11.45 -4.99 4.48
C ASP A 35 -12.29 -4.12 3.53
N ASP A 36 -12.41 -2.83 3.79
CA ASP A 36 -13.09 -1.88 2.91
C ASP A 36 -12.39 -1.79 1.54
N VAL A 37 -11.06 -1.76 1.51
CA VAL A 37 -10.28 -1.77 0.26
C VAL A 37 -10.54 -3.04 -0.55
N ILE A 38 -10.58 -4.20 0.10
CA ILE A 38 -10.91 -5.47 -0.56
C ILE A 38 -12.30 -5.40 -1.19
N GLU A 39 -13.30 -4.90 -0.48
CA GLU A 39 -14.66 -4.78 -0.99
C GLU A 39 -14.76 -3.79 -2.16
N ASP A 40 -14.01 -2.68 -2.11
CA ASP A 40 -13.94 -1.72 -3.21
C ASP A 40 -13.33 -2.37 -4.48
N PHE A 41 -12.29 -3.17 -4.34
CA PHE A 41 -11.70 -3.92 -5.46
C PHE A 41 -12.65 -4.98 -6.01
N LYS A 42 -13.37 -5.70 -5.14
CA LYS A 42 -14.41 -6.67 -5.58
C LYS A 42 -15.52 -5.99 -6.39
N ALA A 43 -15.97 -4.83 -5.95
CA ALA A 43 -16.99 -4.06 -6.66
C ALA A 43 -16.49 -3.53 -8.01
N LYS A 44 -15.24 -3.07 -8.06
CA LYS A 44 -14.62 -2.54 -9.29
C LYS A 44 -14.28 -3.63 -10.30
N PHE A 45 -13.89 -4.81 -9.83
CA PHE A 45 -13.43 -5.93 -10.66
C PHE A 45 -14.24 -7.20 -10.38
N PRO A 46 -15.54 -7.24 -10.77
CA PRO A 46 -16.48 -8.31 -10.38
C PRO A 46 -16.13 -9.69 -10.95
N ASN A 47 -15.33 -9.76 -12.01
CA ASN A 47 -14.90 -11.02 -12.65
C ASN A 47 -13.48 -11.43 -12.25
N THR A 48 -13.05 -11.03 -11.07
CA THR A 48 -11.69 -11.22 -10.58
C THR A 48 -11.72 -11.66 -9.12
N ASP A 49 -10.89 -12.63 -8.76
CA ASP A 49 -10.73 -13.06 -7.38
C ASP A 49 -9.76 -12.10 -6.67
N ILE A 50 -10.15 -11.61 -5.50
CA ILE A 50 -9.38 -10.61 -4.75
C ILE A 50 -8.80 -11.26 -3.50
N TYR A 51 -7.48 -11.13 -3.32
CA TYR A 51 -6.75 -11.58 -2.14
C TYR A 51 -5.90 -10.44 -1.58
N MET A 52 -5.54 -10.53 -0.32
CA MET A 52 -4.65 -9.56 0.32
C MET A 52 -3.55 -10.26 1.10
N SER A 53 -2.32 -9.80 0.90
CA SER A 53 -1.14 -10.21 1.66
C SER A 53 -0.58 -9.04 2.46
N PHE A 54 -0.14 -9.35 3.69
CA PHE A 54 0.77 -8.46 4.42
C PHE A 54 2.20 -8.81 4.06
N THR A 55 3.08 -7.83 3.92
CA THR A 55 4.50 -8.05 3.68
C THR A 55 5.32 -8.12 4.97
N SER A 56 4.81 -7.56 6.06
CA SER A 56 5.46 -7.63 7.37
C SER A 56 5.15 -8.92 8.13
N ARG A 57 6.15 -9.77 8.30
CA ARG A 57 6.03 -11.00 9.12
C ARG A 57 5.68 -10.69 10.58
N THR A 58 6.18 -9.58 11.10
CA THR A 58 5.87 -9.13 12.46
C THR A 58 4.39 -8.80 12.61
N CYS A 59 3.80 -8.09 11.65
CA CYS A 59 2.36 -7.80 11.64
C CYS A 59 1.54 -9.08 11.53
N ILE A 60 1.93 -10.01 10.65
CA ILE A 60 1.26 -11.31 10.48
C ILE A 60 1.20 -12.05 11.82
N GLY A 61 2.33 -12.26 12.48
CA GLY A 61 2.40 -12.99 13.74
C GLY A 61 1.62 -12.34 14.87
N ARG A 62 1.68 -11.01 14.98
CA ARG A 62 0.95 -10.27 16.02
C ARG A 62 -0.56 -10.28 15.81
N VAL A 63 -1.03 -10.15 14.56
CA VAL A 63 -2.47 -10.22 14.26
C VAL A 63 -3.00 -11.62 14.55
N GLU A 64 -2.29 -12.67 14.15
CA GLU A 64 -2.68 -14.03 14.47
C GLU A 64 -2.75 -14.27 15.99
N ALA A 65 -1.75 -13.80 16.74
CA ALA A 65 -1.73 -13.93 18.19
C ALA A 65 -2.88 -13.18 18.90
N SER A 66 -3.28 -12.01 18.38
CA SER A 66 -4.31 -11.16 19.00
C SER A 66 -5.73 -11.50 18.56
N THR A 67 -5.94 -11.96 17.34
CA THR A 67 -7.27 -12.19 16.75
C THR A 67 -7.60 -13.66 16.53
N GLY A 68 -6.61 -14.56 16.56
CA GLY A 68 -6.76 -15.95 16.15
C GLY A 68 -6.95 -16.14 14.64
N ILE A 69 -6.92 -15.06 13.85
CA ILE A 69 -7.07 -15.12 12.40
C ILE A 69 -5.69 -15.28 11.78
N ALA A 70 -5.49 -16.41 11.10
CA ALA A 70 -4.25 -16.67 10.37
C ALA A 70 -4.11 -15.71 9.18
N ARG A 71 -2.95 -15.08 9.09
CA ARG A 71 -2.52 -14.27 7.94
C ARG A 71 -1.29 -14.95 7.34
N TYR A 72 -1.30 -15.21 6.04
CA TYR A 72 -0.22 -15.92 5.40
C TYR A 72 0.86 -14.96 4.89
N GLU A 73 2.09 -15.46 4.82
CA GLU A 73 3.21 -14.69 4.26
C GLU A 73 3.05 -14.50 2.74
N LEU A 74 3.72 -13.48 2.21
CA LEU A 74 3.63 -13.11 0.79
C LEU A 74 3.97 -14.27 -0.15
N ASP A 75 5.06 -14.98 0.12
CA ASP A 75 5.47 -16.13 -0.71
C ASP A 75 4.48 -17.30 -0.65
N GLN A 76 3.80 -17.50 0.47
CA GLN A 76 2.71 -18.47 0.58
C GLN A 76 1.55 -18.09 -0.35
N TRP A 77 1.16 -16.81 -0.39
CA TRP A 77 0.13 -16.31 -1.30
C TRP A 77 0.54 -16.43 -2.76
N LEU A 78 1.74 -15.99 -3.12
CA LEU A 78 2.23 -16.03 -4.50
C LEU A 78 2.28 -17.46 -5.02
N LYS A 79 2.75 -18.40 -4.20
CA LYS A 79 2.77 -19.82 -4.54
C LYS A 79 1.36 -20.41 -4.67
N ALA A 80 0.48 -20.13 -3.74
CA ALA A 80 -0.89 -20.64 -3.76
C ALA A 80 -1.66 -20.15 -5.01
N ILE A 81 -1.53 -18.88 -5.35
CA ILE A 81 -2.14 -18.28 -6.54
C ILE A 81 -1.53 -18.90 -7.81
N GLY A 82 -0.22 -19.06 -7.86
CA GLY A 82 0.46 -19.71 -8.98
C GLY A 82 0.02 -21.16 -9.19
N ASP A 83 -0.06 -21.95 -8.11
CA ASP A 83 -0.48 -23.36 -8.16
C ASP A 83 -1.99 -23.51 -8.53
N ALA A 84 -2.80 -22.50 -8.29
CA ALA A 84 -4.25 -22.56 -8.54
C ALA A 84 -4.65 -22.49 -10.02
N GLY A 85 -3.70 -22.21 -10.91
CA GLY A 85 -3.95 -22.20 -12.35
C GLY A 85 -4.64 -20.94 -12.88
N TYR A 86 -4.45 -19.80 -12.23
CA TYR A 86 -4.86 -18.52 -12.78
C TYR A 86 -4.11 -18.22 -14.09
N LYS A 87 -4.80 -17.68 -15.07
CA LYS A 87 -4.22 -17.25 -16.35
C LYS A 87 -3.55 -15.89 -16.26
N ARG A 88 -4.11 -15.01 -15.43
CA ARG A 88 -3.67 -13.64 -15.21
C ARG A 88 -3.66 -13.31 -13.73
N VAL A 89 -2.61 -12.65 -13.30
CA VAL A 89 -2.47 -12.19 -11.91
C VAL A 89 -1.99 -10.73 -11.93
N ALA A 90 -2.73 -9.86 -11.29
CA ALA A 90 -2.26 -8.52 -10.96
C ALA A 90 -1.78 -8.50 -9.50
N VAL A 91 -0.57 -8.04 -9.28
CA VAL A 91 -0.05 -7.76 -7.94
C VAL A 91 -0.11 -6.26 -7.73
N GLN A 92 -1.04 -5.81 -6.91
CA GLN A 92 -1.26 -4.40 -6.63
C GLN A 92 -0.66 -4.00 -5.30
N SER A 93 0.34 -3.13 -5.35
CA SER A 93 0.90 -2.51 -4.15
C SER A 93 -0.08 -1.51 -3.55
N LEU A 94 -0.22 -1.53 -2.22
CA LEU A 94 -0.89 -0.51 -1.43
C LEU A 94 0.12 0.37 -0.67
N HIS A 95 1.40 0.31 -1.05
CA HIS A 95 2.44 1.18 -0.50
C HIS A 95 2.25 2.62 -1.02
N VAL A 96 2.54 3.59 -0.16
CA VAL A 96 2.37 5.01 -0.51
C VAL A 96 3.50 5.49 -1.42
N ILE A 97 4.75 5.21 -1.05
CA ILE A 97 5.95 5.63 -1.78
C ILE A 97 6.63 4.43 -2.47
N PRO A 98 7.44 4.65 -3.51
CA PRO A 98 8.24 3.60 -4.14
C PRO A 98 9.50 3.28 -3.31
N GLY A 99 9.28 2.90 -2.05
CA GLY A 99 10.32 2.59 -1.08
C GLY A 99 10.82 1.15 -1.17
N GLU A 100 11.63 0.74 -0.19
CA GLU A 100 12.26 -0.58 -0.14
C GLU A 100 11.23 -1.73 -0.18
N GLU A 101 10.12 -1.58 0.53
CA GLU A 101 9.04 -2.58 0.56
C GLU A 101 8.41 -2.79 -0.82
N TYR A 102 8.11 -1.69 -1.52
CA TYR A 102 7.57 -1.74 -2.88
C TYR A 102 8.56 -2.36 -3.87
N LEU A 103 9.82 -1.94 -3.81
CA LEU A 103 10.86 -2.45 -4.72
C LEU A 103 11.15 -3.93 -4.47
N SER A 104 11.19 -4.35 -3.20
CA SER A 104 11.35 -5.76 -2.84
C SER A 104 10.19 -6.62 -3.35
N LEU A 105 8.95 -6.16 -3.17
CA LEU A 105 7.76 -6.83 -3.70
C LEU A 105 7.86 -7.04 -5.21
N MET A 106 8.10 -6.00 -5.97
CA MET A 106 8.00 -6.03 -7.44
C MET A 106 9.24 -6.58 -8.12
N ASN A 107 10.43 -6.24 -7.63
CA ASN A 107 11.69 -6.60 -8.29
C ASN A 107 12.30 -7.90 -7.75
N THR A 108 11.85 -8.39 -6.62
CA THR A 108 12.33 -9.64 -6.01
C THR A 108 11.23 -10.69 -6.00
N ASP A 109 10.15 -10.49 -5.26
CA ASP A 109 9.14 -11.52 -5.04
C ASP A 109 8.31 -11.83 -6.29
N VAL A 110 7.70 -10.81 -6.88
CA VAL A 110 6.89 -11.00 -8.11
C VAL A 110 7.75 -11.51 -9.26
N LYS A 111 8.95 -10.96 -9.40
CA LYS A 111 9.90 -11.39 -10.44
C LYS A 111 10.28 -12.85 -10.29
N LYS A 112 10.56 -13.30 -9.07
CA LYS A 112 10.92 -14.69 -8.77
C LYS A 112 9.79 -15.65 -9.11
N TYR A 113 8.59 -15.39 -8.62
CA TYR A 113 7.46 -16.32 -8.76
C TYR A 113 6.83 -16.32 -10.15
N PHE A 114 6.63 -15.16 -10.77
CA PHE A 114 5.85 -15.05 -12.00
C PHE A 114 6.63 -14.70 -13.25
N MET A 115 7.89 -14.29 -13.15
CA MET A 115 8.65 -13.86 -14.30
C MET A 115 9.85 -14.75 -14.62
N ILE A 116 10.44 -15.43 -13.67
CA ILE A 116 11.69 -16.18 -13.88
C ILE A 116 11.56 -17.66 -13.57
N GLN A 117 11.12 -18.07 -12.38
CA GLN A 117 11.31 -19.42 -11.87
C GLN A 117 10.05 -20.30 -11.86
N TRP A 118 9.00 -19.86 -11.17
CA TRP A 118 7.93 -20.76 -10.78
C TRP A 118 6.76 -20.82 -11.78
N TYR A 119 6.24 -19.64 -12.15
CA TYR A 119 5.03 -19.54 -12.96
C TYR A 119 5.19 -18.55 -14.13
N PRO A 120 6.19 -18.75 -15.02
CA PRO A 120 6.46 -17.79 -16.11
C PRO A 120 5.39 -17.78 -17.20
N HIS A 121 4.48 -18.75 -17.18
CA HIS A 121 3.36 -18.85 -18.13
C HIS A 121 2.13 -18.01 -17.71
N ILE A 122 2.11 -17.50 -16.50
CA ILE A 122 1.04 -16.61 -16.02
C ILE A 122 1.33 -15.19 -16.49
N ASP A 123 0.33 -14.56 -17.10
CA ASP A 123 0.40 -13.13 -17.40
C ASP A 123 0.34 -12.32 -16.09
N VAL A 124 1.43 -11.64 -15.78
CA VAL A 124 1.53 -10.84 -14.57
C VAL A 124 1.48 -9.34 -14.85
N LEU A 125 0.70 -8.62 -14.08
CA LEU A 125 0.64 -7.17 -14.08
C LEU A 125 1.12 -6.64 -12.71
N LYS A 126 2.05 -5.70 -12.73
CA LYS A 126 2.55 -5.04 -11.53
C LYS A 126 1.86 -3.70 -11.35
N GLY A 127 1.06 -3.58 -10.28
CA GLY A 127 0.42 -2.32 -9.93
C GLY A 127 1.37 -1.37 -9.19
N ALA A 128 1.41 -0.12 -9.62
CA ALA A 128 2.26 0.91 -9.03
C ALA A 128 1.88 1.23 -7.58
N ASN A 129 2.82 1.79 -6.82
CA ASN A 129 2.54 2.41 -5.53
C ASN A 129 1.66 3.66 -5.69
N LEU A 130 1.09 4.16 -4.60
CA LEU A 130 0.09 5.25 -4.64
C LEU A 130 0.66 6.55 -5.24
N LEU A 131 1.78 7.03 -4.72
CA LEU A 131 2.44 8.25 -5.21
C LEU A 131 3.49 7.90 -6.27
N SER A 132 3.06 7.34 -7.39
CA SER A 132 3.95 6.87 -8.44
C SER A 132 4.39 8.01 -9.39
N SER A 133 3.43 8.73 -9.96
CA SER A 133 3.67 9.85 -10.86
C SER A 133 3.38 11.21 -10.19
N ALA A 134 3.77 12.30 -10.84
CA ALA A 134 3.39 13.64 -10.40
C ALA A 134 1.88 13.87 -10.46
N GLU A 135 1.20 13.25 -11.44
CA GLU A 135 -0.26 13.30 -11.56
C GLU A 135 -0.94 12.55 -10.41
N ASP A 136 -0.47 11.35 -10.08
CA ASP A 136 -0.97 10.60 -8.93
C ASP A 136 -0.82 11.39 -7.62
N THR A 137 0.31 12.05 -7.42
CA THR A 137 0.55 12.90 -6.25
C THR A 137 -0.46 14.05 -6.19
N LYS A 138 -0.75 14.67 -7.32
CA LYS A 138 -1.74 15.75 -7.42
C LYS A 138 -3.15 15.24 -7.11
N ASP A 139 -3.54 14.11 -7.66
CA ASP A 139 -4.86 13.52 -7.45
C ASP A 139 -5.07 13.14 -5.98
N VAL A 140 -4.07 12.52 -5.36
CA VAL A 140 -4.11 12.19 -3.92
C VAL A 140 -4.13 13.45 -3.06
N ALA A 141 -3.38 14.50 -3.44
CA ALA A 141 -3.41 15.79 -2.75
C ALA A 141 -4.80 16.42 -2.79
N GLU A 142 -5.50 16.36 -3.92
CA GLU A 142 -6.87 16.85 -4.04
C GLU A 142 -7.85 16.11 -3.13
N ILE A 143 -7.73 14.79 -3.04
CA ILE A 143 -8.53 13.95 -2.13
C ILE A 143 -8.27 14.35 -0.67
N LEU A 144 -7.01 14.44 -0.27
CA LEU A 144 -6.62 14.81 1.10
C LEU A 144 -7.05 16.22 1.44
N TYR A 145 -6.85 17.18 0.54
CA TYR A 145 -7.27 18.57 0.75
C TYR A 145 -8.78 18.65 0.98
N LYS A 146 -9.57 18.00 0.14
CA LYS A 146 -11.03 17.97 0.28
C LYS A 146 -11.47 17.38 1.63
N HIS A 147 -10.72 16.40 2.14
CA HIS A 147 -10.98 15.80 3.45
C HIS A 147 -10.66 16.76 4.62
N TYR A 148 -9.62 17.57 4.48
CA TYR A 148 -9.12 18.44 5.57
C TYR A 148 -9.46 19.92 5.42
N GLU A 149 -10.05 20.37 4.31
CA GLU A 149 -10.29 21.80 4.05
C GLU A 149 -11.10 22.50 5.15
N SER A 150 -12.10 21.83 5.72
CA SER A 150 -12.88 22.40 6.83
C SER A 150 -12.06 22.62 8.10
N LYS A 151 -11.02 21.82 8.31
CA LYS A 151 -10.10 21.96 9.43
C LYS A 151 -9.09 23.10 9.23
N LEU A 152 -8.82 23.45 7.98
CA LEU A 152 -7.91 24.54 7.61
C LEU A 152 -8.58 25.91 7.63
N ALA A 153 -9.89 25.99 7.77
CA ALA A 153 -10.65 27.24 7.73
C ALA A 153 -10.39 28.20 8.90
N GLY A 154 -9.82 27.70 10.00
CA GLY A 154 -9.45 28.53 11.16
C GLY A 154 -8.06 29.16 10.99
N LYS A 155 -7.93 30.45 11.33
CA LYS A 155 -6.66 31.20 11.20
C LYS A 155 -5.47 30.61 11.98
N ASN A 156 -5.74 29.86 13.04
CA ASN A 156 -4.73 29.25 13.91
C ASN A 156 -4.69 27.73 13.82
N ASN A 157 -5.34 27.16 12.82
CA ASN A 157 -5.35 25.71 12.64
C ASN A 157 -4.23 25.28 11.71
N ILE A 158 -3.59 24.20 12.06
CA ILE A 158 -2.64 23.49 11.19
C ILE A 158 -3.09 22.06 11.01
N VAL A 159 -2.77 21.49 9.86
CA VAL A 159 -2.90 20.06 9.59
C VAL A 159 -1.49 19.51 9.39
N LEU A 160 -1.14 18.49 10.15
CA LEU A 160 0.11 17.76 10.02
C LEU A 160 -0.19 16.32 9.61
N LEU A 161 0.20 15.96 8.40
CA LEU A 161 0.17 14.58 7.93
C LEU A 161 1.51 13.92 8.23
N MET A 162 1.46 12.68 8.70
CA MET A 162 2.66 11.96 9.11
C MET A 162 2.83 10.69 8.28
N GLY A 163 3.91 10.62 7.50
CA GLY A 163 4.36 9.41 6.84
C GLY A 163 5.43 8.68 7.63
N HIS A 164 5.80 7.47 7.22
CA HIS A 164 6.89 6.75 7.84
C HIS A 164 8.26 7.31 7.41
N GLY A 165 8.49 7.44 6.13
CA GLY A 165 9.78 7.85 5.56
C GLY A 165 10.84 6.74 5.61
N ASN A 166 12.00 7.02 5.01
CA ASN A 166 13.21 6.21 5.13
C ASN A 166 14.24 6.99 5.94
N PRO A 167 14.98 6.36 6.87
CA PRO A 167 15.96 7.07 7.72
C PRO A 167 17.14 7.65 6.95
N ASP A 168 17.42 7.19 5.75
CA ASP A 168 18.40 7.82 4.86
C ASP A 168 17.77 9.06 4.22
N GLU A 169 18.24 10.24 4.61
CA GLU A 169 17.76 11.52 4.09
C GLU A 169 17.91 11.65 2.57
N ASN A 170 18.89 10.96 1.99
CA ASN A 170 19.13 10.97 0.55
C ASN A 170 18.31 9.90 -0.19
N TYR A 171 17.49 9.12 0.51
CA TYR A 171 16.65 8.10 -0.12
C TYR A 171 15.59 8.77 -1.02
N ASN A 172 15.69 8.48 -2.31
CA ASN A 172 14.98 9.22 -3.36
C ASN A 172 13.46 9.21 -3.18
N ALA A 173 12.90 8.10 -2.67
CA ALA A 173 11.46 7.98 -2.45
C ALA A 173 10.93 8.92 -1.36
N ASN A 174 11.76 9.43 -0.45
CA ASN A 174 11.37 10.42 0.55
C ASN A 174 10.89 11.74 -0.08
N LYS A 175 11.34 12.06 -1.29
CA LYS A 175 10.92 13.23 -2.04
C LYS A 175 9.40 13.25 -2.27
N LYS A 176 8.74 12.11 -2.32
CA LYS A 176 7.28 12.03 -2.48
C LYS A 176 6.51 12.72 -1.36
N TYR A 177 7.05 12.72 -0.15
CA TYR A 177 6.45 13.44 0.99
C TYR A 177 6.56 14.96 0.82
N SER A 178 7.71 15.46 0.37
CA SER A 178 7.89 16.88 0.06
C SER A 178 7.03 17.34 -1.12
N ASP A 179 6.90 16.51 -2.15
CA ASP A 179 6.04 16.77 -3.30
C ASP A 179 4.56 16.86 -2.86
N MET A 180 4.13 15.98 -1.95
CA MET A 180 2.78 15.99 -1.38
C MET A 180 2.53 17.25 -0.57
N GLU A 181 3.45 17.64 0.29
CA GLU A 181 3.34 18.88 1.07
C GLU A 181 3.16 20.09 0.17
N LYS A 182 4.00 20.21 -0.86
CA LYS A 182 3.94 21.29 -1.83
C LYS A 182 2.59 21.32 -2.55
N ALA A 183 2.11 20.18 -3.02
CA ALA A 183 0.82 20.07 -3.70
C ALA A 183 -0.35 20.49 -2.79
N LEU A 184 -0.33 20.08 -1.52
CA LEU A 184 -1.34 20.42 -0.53
C LEU A 184 -1.31 21.92 -0.18
N GLN A 185 -0.13 22.51 -0.03
CA GLN A 185 0.02 23.94 0.24
C GLN A 185 -0.44 24.80 -0.93
N GLU A 186 -0.22 24.38 -2.16
CA GLU A 186 -0.74 25.03 -3.37
C GLU A 186 -2.27 25.01 -3.40
N LEU A 187 -2.90 23.88 -3.09
CA LEU A 187 -4.38 23.76 -3.02
C LEU A 187 -4.97 24.61 -1.90
N ALA A 188 -4.36 24.60 -0.74
CA ALA A 188 -4.81 25.36 0.43
C ALA A 188 -4.55 26.87 0.30
N ALA A 189 -3.73 27.29 -0.67
CA ALA A 189 -3.23 28.66 -0.80
C ALA A 189 -2.67 29.20 0.52
N SER A 190 -2.07 28.33 1.35
CA SER A 190 -1.53 28.68 2.66
C SER A 190 -0.46 27.67 3.08
N ASN A 191 0.33 28.06 4.09
CA ASN A 191 1.39 27.22 4.66
C ASN A 191 0.97 26.59 5.99
N ASN A 192 -0.31 26.31 6.19
CA ASN A 192 -0.82 25.70 7.41
C ASN A 192 -1.11 24.19 7.29
N ILE A 193 -0.66 23.57 6.22
CA ILE A 193 -0.66 22.12 6.05
C ILE A 193 0.75 21.62 5.79
N PHE A 194 1.14 20.58 6.53
CA PHE A 194 2.50 20.04 6.53
C PHE A 194 2.48 18.53 6.36
N VAL A 195 3.56 18.00 5.79
CA VAL A 195 3.83 16.56 5.72
C VAL A 195 5.18 16.28 6.36
N GLY A 196 5.16 15.54 7.46
CA GLY A 196 6.36 15.06 8.13
C GLY A 196 6.54 13.56 8.00
N THR A 197 7.68 13.04 8.45
CA THR A 197 7.95 11.60 8.54
C THR A 197 8.57 11.24 9.87
N VAL A 198 8.31 10.00 10.32
CA VAL A 198 8.79 9.50 11.60
C VAL A 198 10.27 9.11 11.56
N ALA A 199 10.71 8.52 10.44
CA ALA A 199 12.03 7.91 10.31
C ALA A 199 13.15 8.90 9.93
N VAL A 200 12.79 10.08 9.41
CA VAL A 200 13.76 11.12 9.02
C VAL A 200 13.70 12.26 10.03
N SER A 201 14.85 12.60 10.61
CA SER A 201 14.98 13.81 11.43
C SER A 201 14.84 15.05 10.56
N TYR A 202 13.63 15.58 10.42
CA TYR A 202 13.43 16.83 9.69
C TYR A 202 13.84 18.02 10.53
N THR A 203 14.93 18.65 10.13
CA THR A 203 15.35 19.97 10.61
C THR A 203 14.52 21.11 10.01
N HIS A 204 13.50 20.82 9.20
CA HIS A 204 12.74 21.81 8.42
C HIS A 204 11.39 22.21 9.02
N LEU A 205 10.95 21.61 10.09
CA LEU A 205 9.81 22.10 10.84
C LEU A 205 10.19 23.33 11.67
N THR A 206 10.59 24.39 10.98
CA THR A 206 10.55 25.71 11.57
C THR A 206 9.09 26.15 11.55
N LEU A 207 8.39 25.95 12.65
CA LEU A 207 7.11 26.59 12.86
C LEU A 207 7.33 28.09 12.68
N PRO A 208 6.52 28.80 11.88
CA PRO A 208 6.60 30.24 11.80
C PRO A 208 6.38 30.81 13.20
N THR A 209 7.36 31.55 13.69
CA THR A 209 7.28 32.35 14.92
C THR A 209 6.32 33.51 14.77
#